data_d90514d9221adbc042b6e265287d81b9
#
_entry.id   d90514d9221adbc042b6e265287d81b9
#
_cell.length_a   1.000
_cell.length_b   1.000
_cell.length_c   1.000
_cell.angle_alpha   90.00
_cell.angle_beta   90.00
_cell.angle_gamma   90.00
#
_symmetry.space_group_name_H-M   'P 1'
#
loop_
_entity.id
_entity.type
_entity.pdbx_description
1 polymer ?
#
loop_
_entity_poly.entity_id
_entity_poly.type
_entity_poly.pdbx_seq_one_letter_code
_entity_poly.pdbx_strand_id
1 'polypeptide(L)'
;MKFWYKTLKAILKPIYKLYYNPKIYNKENLNVEGPVIYAANHIHLMDQCNIIISTKRIITFMAKKEYWDSFKTRWFFKMVGCIPVNRSIHDESAKMKALEVLNNGGAIGIFPEGTRNKTKQKLLPFKFGAVSMANKTNVTIVPIAITGHYKFRSKDLKIKVGTPFKVKENDLESANNNLYNQISTMIDELKGVEKWALK
;
A
#
# COMPACT_ATOMS: atom_id res chain seq x y z
N MET A 1 -13.57 15.93 -2.42
CA MET A 1 -12.56 14.94 -2.00
C MET A 1 -11.16 15.18 -2.59
N LYS A 2 -10.98 15.25 -3.92
CA LYS A 2 -9.66 15.41 -4.57
C LYS A 2 -8.88 16.65 -4.12
N PHE A 3 -9.54 17.78 -3.88
CA PHE A 3 -8.92 19.03 -3.42
C PHE A 3 -8.30 18.85 -2.02
N TRP A 4 -9.09 18.46 -1.03
CA TRP A 4 -8.63 18.25 0.34
C TRP A 4 -7.50 17.22 0.47
N TYR A 5 -7.60 16.11 -0.28
CA TYR A 5 -6.53 15.12 -0.33
C TYR A 5 -5.21 15.74 -0.81
N LYS A 6 -5.25 16.50 -1.92
CA LYS A 6 -4.04 17.14 -2.49
C LYS A 6 -3.46 18.18 -1.53
N THR A 7 -4.31 18.99 -0.89
CA THR A 7 -3.89 20.01 0.08
C THR A 7 -3.23 19.37 1.30
N LEU A 8 -3.89 18.37 1.92
CA LEU A 8 -3.31 17.64 3.05
C LEU A 8 -1.99 16.97 2.67
N LYS A 9 -1.93 16.33 1.51
CA LYS A 9 -0.72 15.69 1.03
C LYS A 9 0.41 16.70 0.83
N ALA A 10 0.13 17.89 0.28
CA ALA A 10 1.11 18.94 0.07
C ALA A 10 1.71 19.45 1.40
N ILE A 11 0.87 19.62 2.42
CA ILE A 11 1.29 20.09 3.76
C ILE A 11 1.99 18.98 4.54
N LEU A 12 1.41 17.78 4.58
CA LEU A 12 1.91 16.70 5.44
C LEU A 12 3.14 15.99 4.86
N LYS A 13 3.31 15.96 3.53
CA LYS A 13 4.45 15.28 2.90
C LYS A 13 5.81 15.82 3.35
N PRO A 14 6.11 17.14 3.35
CA PRO A 14 7.38 17.66 3.83
C PRO A 14 7.58 17.38 5.32
N ILE A 15 6.55 17.55 6.14
CA ILE A 15 6.59 17.27 7.58
C ILE A 15 6.90 15.79 7.83
N TYR A 16 6.20 14.90 7.14
CA TYR A 16 6.42 13.46 7.25
C TYR A 16 7.86 13.07 6.84
N LYS A 17 8.35 13.63 5.72
CA LYS A 17 9.71 13.38 5.26
C LYS A 17 10.78 13.89 6.23
N LEU A 18 10.56 15.08 6.79
CA LEU A 18 11.48 15.66 7.78
C LEU A 18 11.51 14.84 9.06
N TYR A 19 10.33 14.36 9.50
CA TYR A 19 10.18 13.63 10.76
C TYR A 19 10.69 12.19 10.67
N TYR A 20 10.25 11.41 9.65
CA TYR A 20 10.58 9.99 9.52
C TYR A 20 11.76 9.69 8.60
N ASN A 21 12.11 10.63 7.71
CA ASN A 21 13.22 10.49 6.75
C ASN A 21 13.23 9.16 5.97
N PRO A 22 12.11 8.72 5.36
CA PRO A 22 12.05 7.43 4.68
C PRO A 22 12.93 7.43 3.43
N LYS A 23 13.72 6.36 3.25
CA LYS A 23 14.50 6.14 2.02
C LYS A 23 13.67 5.34 1.03
N ILE A 24 13.53 5.84 -0.19
CA ILE A 24 12.70 5.21 -1.23
C ILE A 24 13.58 4.80 -2.40
N TYR A 25 13.54 3.50 -2.73
CA TYR A 25 14.31 2.88 -3.82
C TYR A 25 13.39 2.49 -4.98
N ASN A 26 13.90 2.53 -6.20
CA ASN A 26 13.22 2.18 -7.46
C ASN A 26 11.90 2.96 -7.62
N LYS A 27 11.93 4.25 -7.33
CA LYS A 27 10.75 5.13 -7.33
C LYS A 27 10.13 5.28 -8.73
N GLU A 28 10.91 5.08 -9.77
CA GLU A 28 10.49 5.08 -11.17
C GLU A 28 9.39 4.05 -11.44
N ASN A 29 9.40 2.92 -10.76
CA ASN A 29 8.38 1.86 -10.87
C ASN A 29 6.98 2.29 -10.36
N LEU A 30 6.87 3.44 -9.68
CA LEU A 30 5.58 4.02 -9.31
C LEU A 30 4.90 4.75 -10.47
N ASN A 31 5.62 5.04 -11.55
CA ASN A 31 5.12 5.79 -12.70
C ASN A 31 4.41 4.83 -13.70
N VAL A 32 3.30 4.25 -13.25
CA VAL A 32 2.44 3.40 -14.06
C VAL A 32 1.32 4.24 -14.64
N GLU A 33 1.10 4.15 -15.94
CA GLU A 33 -0.03 4.78 -16.61
C GLU A 33 -1.34 4.01 -16.36
N GLY A 34 -2.47 4.72 -16.42
CA GLY A 34 -3.78 4.12 -16.20
C GLY A 34 -4.06 3.75 -14.74
N PRO A 35 -5.08 2.92 -14.47
CA PRO A 35 -5.42 2.47 -13.13
C PRO A 35 -4.37 1.53 -12.56
N VAL A 36 -4.19 1.53 -11.22
CA VAL A 36 -3.09 0.78 -10.58
C VAL A 36 -3.46 0.34 -9.17
N ILE A 37 -2.95 -0.82 -8.76
CA ILE A 37 -2.99 -1.30 -7.38
C ILE A 37 -1.57 -1.24 -6.80
N TYR A 38 -1.37 -0.43 -5.76
CA TYR A 38 -0.16 -0.44 -4.95
C TYR A 38 -0.33 -1.43 -3.80
N ALA A 39 0.41 -2.54 -3.84
CA ALA A 39 0.33 -3.61 -2.87
C ALA A 39 1.59 -3.65 -1.99
N ALA A 40 1.43 -3.51 -0.67
CA ALA A 40 2.55 -3.46 0.26
C ALA A 40 2.38 -4.39 1.47
N ASN A 41 3.47 -4.80 2.11
CA ASN A 41 3.42 -5.40 3.43
C ASN A 41 3.00 -4.37 4.50
N HIS A 42 2.48 -4.85 5.64
CA HIS A 42 1.88 -3.98 6.66
C HIS A 42 2.48 -4.20 8.05
N ILE A 43 3.40 -3.34 8.43
CA ILE A 43 4.13 -3.41 9.72
C ILE A 43 3.71 -2.32 10.72
N HIS A 44 3.22 -1.17 10.22
CA HIS A 44 2.90 -0.03 11.08
C HIS A 44 1.65 0.73 10.60
N LEU A 45 1.02 1.49 11.51
CA LEU A 45 -0.15 2.31 11.18
C LEU A 45 0.12 3.38 10.10
N MET A 46 1.37 3.79 9.95
CA MET A 46 1.77 4.84 9.01
C MET A 46 2.25 4.31 7.65
N ASP A 47 2.15 3.00 7.37
CA ASP A 47 2.64 2.42 6.10
C ASP A 47 1.96 3.05 4.88
N GLN A 48 0.65 3.32 4.94
CA GLN A 48 -0.06 4.00 3.86
C GLN A 48 0.53 5.38 3.55
N CYS A 49 1.05 6.09 4.56
CA CYS A 49 1.66 7.40 4.36
C CYS A 49 2.93 7.30 3.50
N ASN A 50 3.74 6.24 3.67
CA ASN A 50 4.90 6.00 2.83
C ASN A 50 4.52 5.86 1.36
N ILE A 51 3.44 5.11 1.07
CA ILE A 51 2.96 4.92 -0.30
C ILE A 51 2.43 6.26 -0.85
N ILE A 52 1.61 6.97 -0.06
CA ILE A 52 1.03 8.27 -0.43
C ILE A 52 2.10 9.30 -0.80
N ILE A 53 3.16 9.43 0.00
CA ILE A 53 4.21 10.43 -0.24
C ILE A 53 5.14 10.06 -1.40
N SER A 54 5.20 8.77 -1.75
CA SER A 54 6.09 8.24 -2.79
C SER A 54 5.62 8.52 -4.21
N THR A 55 4.31 8.64 -4.44
CA THR A 55 3.70 8.90 -5.76
C THR A 55 3.04 10.28 -5.83
N LYS A 56 2.76 10.77 -7.04
CA LYS A 56 1.94 11.97 -7.26
C LYS A 56 0.43 11.67 -7.25
N ARG A 57 0.04 10.41 -7.38
CA ARG A 57 -1.36 9.97 -7.53
C ARG A 57 -2.15 10.14 -6.23
N ILE A 58 -3.45 10.26 -6.37
CA ILE A 58 -4.41 10.10 -5.29
C ILE A 58 -4.65 8.60 -5.14
N ILE A 59 -4.40 8.07 -3.95
CA ILE A 59 -4.57 6.65 -3.65
C ILE A 59 -5.74 6.48 -2.71
N THR A 60 -6.69 5.64 -3.09
CA THR A 60 -7.80 5.23 -2.24
C THR A 60 -7.38 3.98 -1.46
N PHE A 61 -7.36 4.05 -0.13
CA PHE A 61 -7.11 2.90 0.74
C PHE A 61 -8.39 2.28 1.25
N MET A 62 -8.33 0.98 1.52
CA MET A 62 -9.38 0.26 2.22
C MET A 62 -9.09 0.30 3.73
N ALA A 63 -9.98 0.91 4.51
CA ALA A 63 -9.81 1.10 5.95
C ALA A 63 -10.85 0.31 6.74
N LYS A 64 -10.50 -0.10 7.95
CA LYS A 64 -11.39 -0.85 8.85
C LYS A 64 -12.67 -0.05 9.13
N LYS A 65 -13.84 -0.68 9.00
CA LYS A 65 -15.16 -0.03 9.13
C LYS A 65 -15.33 0.71 10.46
N GLU A 66 -14.75 0.21 11.53
CA GLU A 66 -14.84 0.82 12.88
C GLU A 66 -14.24 2.22 12.94
N TYR A 67 -13.24 2.54 12.10
CA TYR A 67 -12.75 3.92 11.96
C TYR A 67 -13.77 4.85 11.30
N TRP A 68 -14.66 4.28 10.48
CA TRP A 68 -15.74 5.00 9.83
C TRP A 68 -16.95 5.17 10.73
N ASP A 69 -17.20 4.21 11.60
CA ASP A 69 -18.31 4.25 12.55
C ASP A 69 -18.02 5.17 13.74
N SER A 70 -16.74 5.37 14.08
CA SER A 70 -16.30 6.28 15.12
C SER A 70 -16.50 7.75 14.75
N PHE A 71 -17.23 8.51 15.57
CA PHE A 71 -17.45 9.95 15.37
C PHE A 71 -16.14 10.75 15.30
N LYS A 72 -15.12 10.34 16.05
CA LYS A 72 -13.81 11.03 16.13
C LYS A 72 -13.00 10.91 14.83
N THR A 73 -13.15 9.83 14.07
CA THR A 73 -12.32 9.55 12.90
C THR A 73 -13.09 9.57 11.58
N ARG A 74 -14.41 9.45 11.60
CA ARG A 74 -15.29 9.42 10.41
C ARG A 74 -15.00 10.55 9.44
N TRP A 75 -14.93 11.79 9.94
CA TRP A 75 -14.72 12.96 9.10
C TRP A 75 -13.39 12.88 8.32
N PHE A 76 -12.32 12.42 8.98
CA PHE A 76 -11.01 12.26 8.36
C PHE A 76 -11.03 11.20 7.25
N PHE A 77 -11.57 10.00 7.53
CA PHE A 77 -11.61 8.92 6.55
C PHE A 77 -12.53 9.26 5.36
N LYS A 78 -13.62 10.00 5.57
CA LYS A 78 -14.44 10.57 4.49
C LYS A 78 -13.66 11.57 3.65
N MET A 79 -12.94 12.48 4.27
CA MET A 79 -12.19 13.53 3.61
C MET A 79 -11.06 12.97 2.73
N VAL A 80 -10.33 11.96 3.20
CA VAL A 80 -9.26 11.30 2.42
C VAL A 80 -9.77 10.25 1.44
N GLY A 81 -11.07 9.94 1.44
CA GLY A 81 -11.69 9.06 0.45
C GLY A 81 -11.38 7.58 0.66
N CYS A 82 -11.18 7.13 1.90
CA CYS A 82 -11.00 5.72 2.19
C CYS A 82 -12.30 4.92 2.00
N ILE A 83 -12.18 3.67 1.56
CA ILE A 83 -13.30 2.72 1.47
C ILE A 83 -13.40 1.97 2.80
N PRO A 84 -14.56 2.04 3.52
CA PRO A 84 -14.76 1.25 4.72
C PRO A 84 -14.89 -0.24 4.38
N VAL A 85 -14.23 -1.10 5.13
CA VAL A 85 -14.26 -2.57 4.96
C VAL A 85 -14.61 -3.25 6.26
N ASN A 86 -15.62 -4.07 6.24
CA ASN A 86 -15.90 -5.02 7.31
C ASN A 86 -15.02 -6.27 7.11
N ARG A 87 -14.01 -6.42 7.98
CA ARG A 87 -13.03 -7.51 7.85
C ARG A 87 -13.50 -8.85 8.42
N SER A 88 -14.63 -8.86 9.13
CA SER A 88 -15.21 -10.08 9.71
C SER A 88 -16.09 -10.87 8.72
N ILE A 89 -16.42 -10.25 7.58
CA ILE A 89 -17.21 -10.86 6.51
C ILE A 89 -16.54 -10.67 5.16
N HIS A 90 -17.00 -11.39 4.14
CA HIS A 90 -16.62 -11.11 2.76
C HIS A 90 -17.39 -9.89 2.27
N ASP A 91 -16.78 -8.69 2.38
CA ASP A 91 -17.42 -7.40 2.10
C ASP A 91 -17.42 -7.09 0.59
N GLU A 92 -18.42 -7.61 -0.12
CA GLU A 92 -18.60 -7.38 -1.56
C GLU A 92 -18.84 -5.88 -1.86
N SER A 93 -19.51 -5.13 -0.97
CA SER A 93 -19.74 -3.70 -1.16
C SER A 93 -18.42 -2.91 -1.19
N ALA A 94 -17.51 -3.21 -0.28
CA ALA A 94 -16.18 -2.60 -0.27
C ALA A 94 -15.37 -2.97 -1.52
N LYS A 95 -15.47 -4.21 -1.96
CA LYS A 95 -14.83 -4.70 -3.19
C LYS A 95 -15.38 -4.00 -4.44
N MET A 96 -16.69 -3.87 -4.55
CA MET A 96 -17.32 -3.18 -5.69
C MET A 96 -16.88 -1.71 -5.76
N LYS A 97 -16.80 -0.99 -4.65
CA LYS A 97 -16.28 0.38 -4.60
C LYS A 97 -14.81 0.46 -5.03
N ALA A 98 -14.00 -0.52 -4.66
CA ALA A 98 -12.60 -0.57 -5.10
C ALA A 98 -12.49 -0.81 -6.62
N LEU A 99 -13.30 -1.72 -7.17
CA LEU A 99 -13.38 -1.94 -8.62
C LEU A 99 -13.85 -0.69 -9.36
N GLU A 100 -14.83 0.03 -8.83
CA GLU A 100 -15.30 1.30 -9.39
C GLU A 100 -14.17 2.34 -9.47
N VAL A 101 -13.36 2.48 -8.40
CA VAL A 101 -12.19 3.36 -8.41
C VAL A 101 -11.22 2.98 -9.52
N LEU A 102 -10.93 1.69 -9.70
CA LEU A 102 -10.02 1.19 -10.75
C LEU A 102 -10.60 1.41 -12.15
N ASN A 103 -11.86 1.08 -12.38
CA ASN A 103 -12.54 1.29 -13.66
C ASN A 103 -12.59 2.77 -14.08
N ASN A 104 -12.60 3.68 -13.09
CA ASN A 104 -12.53 5.13 -13.31
C ASN A 104 -11.09 5.67 -13.42
N GLY A 105 -10.09 4.81 -13.69
CA GLY A 105 -8.69 5.22 -13.87
C GLY A 105 -7.96 5.57 -12.56
N GLY A 106 -8.54 5.24 -11.40
CA GLY A 106 -8.00 5.56 -10.08
C GLY A 106 -6.87 4.64 -9.63
N ALA A 107 -6.41 4.85 -8.39
CA ALA A 107 -5.40 4.03 -7.76
C ALA A 107 -5.89 3.51 -6.40
N ILE A 108 -5.68 2.22 -6.15
CA ILE A 108 -5.98 1.54 -4.88
C ILE A 108 -4.67 1.24 -4.16
N GLY A 109 -4.64 1.52 -2.85
CA GLY A 109 -3.61 1.02 -1.94
C GLY A 109 -4.16 -0.13 -1.11
N ILE A 110 -3.45 -1.25 -1.09
CA ILE A 110 -3.87 -2.45 -0.36
C ILE A 110 -2.70 -3.10 0.38
N PHE A 111 -3.00 -3.70 1.52
CA PHE A 111 -2.09 -4.55 2.26
C PHE A 111 -2.61 -6.00 2.17
N PRO A 112 -2.01 -6.85 1.32
CA PRO A 112 -2.54 -8.19 1.05
C PRO A 112 -2.59 -9.10 2.28
N GLU A 113 -1.79 -8.83 3.30
CA GLU A 113 -1.83 -9.50 4.61
C GLU A 113 -3.19 -9.33 5.32
N GLY A 114 -3.98 -8.31 4.95
CA GLY A 114 -5.29 -8.00 5.51
C GLY A 114 -5.28 -7.47 6.94
N THR A 115 -4.14 -7.51 7.61
CA THR A 115 -3.91 -6.98 8.96
C THR A 115 -2.46 -6.54 9.12
N ARG A 116 -2.16 -5.77 10.17
CA ARG A 116 -0.77 -5.45 10.51
C ARG A 116 -0.05 -6.69 11.02
N ASN A 117 1.12 -6.96 10.47
CA ASN A 117 1.99 -8.00 10.97
C ASN A 117 2.65 -7.55 12.29
N LYS A 118 2.17 -8.12 13.39
CA LYS A 118 2.71 -7.91 14.74
C LYS A 118 3.54 -9.11 15.22
N THR A 119 3.77 -10.07 14.34
CA THR A 119 4.51 -11.30 14.65
C THR A 119 6.00 -11.13 14.31
N LYS A 120 6.78 -12.16 14.61
CA LYS A 120 8.20 -12.26 14.19
C LYS A 120 8.36 -12.75 12.75
N GLN A 121 7.27 -13.14 12.07
CA GLN A 121 7.31 -13.58 10.68
C GLN A 121 7.65 -12.41 9.76
N LYS A 122 8.41 -12.67 8.71
CA LYS A 122 8.76 -11.67 7.70
C LYS A 122 7.53 -11.08 7.01
N LEU A 123 6.59 -11.95 6.62
CA LEU A 123 5.30 -11.63 6.00
C LEU A 123 4.24 -12.59 6.53
N LEU A 124 3.02 -12.13 6.63
CA LEU A 124 1.85 -13.01 6.80
C LEU A 124 1.40 -13.54 5.43
N PRO A 125 0.62 -14.64 5.37
CA PRO A 125 0.04 -15.13 4.13
C PRO A 125 -0.79 -14.04 3.44
N PHE A 126 -0.65 -13.92 2.11
CA PHE A 126 -1.38 -12.93 1.33
C PHE A 126 -2.78 -13.44 0.96
N LYS A 127 -3.78 -12.58 1.16
CA LYS A 127 -5.14 -12.77 0.66
C LYS A 127 -5.20 -12.41 -0.83
N PHE A 128 -6.09 -13.05 -1.56
CA PHE A 128 -6.25 -12.87 -3.01
C PHE A 128 -6.89 -11.53 -3.43
N GLY A 129 -7.21 -10.63 -2.50
CA GLY A 129 -7.92 -9.38 -2.80
C GLY A 129 -7.23 -8.51 -3.86
N ALA A 130 -5.91 -8.33 -3.77
CA ALA A 130 -5.15 -7.53 -4.73
C ALA A 130 -5.19 -8.12 -6.14
N VAL A 131 -4.83 -9.40 -6.28
CA VAL A 131 -4.75 -10.09 -7.56
C VAL A 131 -6.14 -10.33 -8.17
N SER A 132 -7.16 -10.59 -7.36
CA SER A 132 -8.56 -10.74 -7.82
C SER A 132 -9.11 -9.43 -8.40
N MET A 133 -8.85 -8.29 -7.76
CA MET A 133 -9.24 -6.99 -8.30
C MET A 133 -8.46 -6.67 -9.58
N ALA A 134 -7.15 -6.93 -9.60
CA ALA A 134 -6.30 -6.69 -10.76
C ALA A 134 -6.75 -7.54 -11.97
N ASN A 135 -7.07 -8.81 -11.77
CA ASN A 135 -7.59 -9.69 -12.82
C ASN A 135 -8.91 -9.18 -13.40
N LYS A 136 -9.87 -8.82 -12.51
CA LYS A 136 -11.18 -8.34 -12.93
C LYS A 136 -11.16 -7.02 -13.71
N THR A 137 -10.18 -6.17 -13.47
CA THR A 137 -10.08 -4.83 -14.08
C THR A 137 -8.90 -4.69 -15.05
N ASN A 138 -8.15 -5.76 -15.27
CA ASN A 138 -6.93 -5.80 -16.10
C ASN A 138 -5.93 -4.66 -15.75
N VAL A 139 -5.77 -4.37 -14.47
CA VAL A 139 -4.88 -3.29 -14.00
C VAL A 139 -3.54 -3.82 -13.53
N THR A 140 -2.55 -2.94 -13.55
CA THR A 140 -1.19 -3.26 -13.08
C THR A 140 -1.14 -3.27 -11.55
N ILE A 141 -0.41 -4.25 -11.00
CA ILE A 141 -0.02 -4.28 -9.58
C ILE A 141 1.41 -3.78 -9.46
N VAL A 142 1.64 -2.90 -8.50
CA VAL A 142 2.97 -2.41 -8.11
C VAL A 142 3.29 -2.94 -6.72
N PRO A 143 4.21 -3.92 -6.59
CA PRO A 143 4.66 -4.43 -5.30
C PRO A 143 5.47 -3.37 -4.54
N ILE A 144 5.31 -3.28 -3.23
CA ILE A 144 6.07 -2.34 -2.39
C ILE A 144 6.49 -3.05 -1.10
N ALA A 145 7.78 -3.03 -0.80
CA ALA A 145 8.31 -3.49 0.49
C ALA A 145 8.59 -2.31 1.42
N ILE A 146 8.18 -2.44 2.68
CA ILE A 146 8.42 -1.46 3.74
C ILE A 146 9.15 -2.16 4.88
N THR A 147 10.28 -1.59 5.32
CA THR A 147 11.08 -2.12 6.44
C THR A 147 11.53 -1.00 7.37
N GLY A 148 12.00 -1.37 8.56
CA GLY A 148 12.56 -0.43 9.53
C GLY A 148 11.57 0.08 10.57
N HIS A 149 11.95 1.12 11.29
CA HIS A 149 11.24 1.63 12.45
C HIS A 149 10.72 3.05 12.22
N TYR A 150 9.51 3.32 12.69
CA TYR A 150 8.88 4.64 12.63
C TYR A 150 9.29 5.48 13.85
N LYS A 151 10.48 6.06 13.79
CA LYS A 151 11.04 6.95 14.80
C LYS A 151 11.53 8.25 14.18
N PHE A 152 11.76 9.27 14.99
CA PHE A 152 12.25 10.56 14.51
C PHE A 152 13.58 10.39 13.76
N ARG A 153 13.65 10.93 12.53
CA ARG A 153 14.80 10.86 11.62
C ARG A 153 15.36 9.44 11.49
N SER A 154 14.47 8.48 11.28
CA SER A 154 14.83 7.07 11.14
C SER A 154 15.93 6.87 10.08
N LYS A 155 16.96 6.07 10.43
CA LYS A 155 18.03 5.68 9.50
C LYS A 155 17.68 4.41 8.72
N ASP A 156 16.73 3.63 9.22
CA ASP A 156 16.38 2.28 8.76
C ASP A 156 14.97 2.16 8.15
N LEU A 157 14.15 3.25 8.15
CA LEU A 157 12.87 3.26 7.46
C LEU A 157 13.10 3.32 5.95
N LYS A 158 12.87 2.20 5.28
CA LYS A 158 13.14 2.01 3.85
C LYS A 158 11.91 1.49 3.13
N ILE A 159 11.71 1.98 1.92
CA ILE A 159 10.65 1.58 1.00
C ILE A 159 11.31 1.17 -0.31
N LYS A 160 11.02 -0.01 -0.83
CA LYS A 160 11.48 -0.45 -2.14
C LYS A 160 10.29 -0.78 -3.01
N VAL A 161 10.28 -0.25 -4.23
CA VAL A 161 9.23 -0.49 -5.20
C VAL A 161 9.69 -1.59 -6.15
N GLY A 162 8.89 -2.65 -6.25
CA GLY A 162 9.15 -3.79 -7.12
C GLY A 162 8.77 -3.53 -8.57
N THR A 163 8.97 -4.54 -9.41
CA THR A 163 8.62 -4.50 -10.82
C THR A 163 7.10 -4.57 -10.99
N PRO A 164 6.47 -3.58 -11.64
CA PRO A 164 5.05 -3.62 -11.94
C PRO A 164 4.71 -4.83 -12.81
N PHE A 165 3.56 -5.46 -12.56
CA PHE A 165 3.10 -6.60 -13.35
C PHE A 165 1.58 -6.62 -13.49
N LYS A 166 1.08 -7.34 -14.50
CA LYS A 166 -0.33 -7.65 -14.70
C LYS A 166 -0.59 -9.12 -14.37
N VAL A 167 -1.79 -9.39 -13.87
CA VAL A 167 -2.26 -10.76 -13.66
C VAL A 167 -2.54 -11.37 -15.04
N LYS A 168 -1.99 -12.56 -15.30
CA LYS A 168 -2.36 -13.35 -16.46
C LYS A 168 -3.77 -13.90 -16.25
N GLU A 169 -4.53 -14.04 -17.34
CA GLU A 169 -5.93 -14.50 -17.25
C GLU A 169 -6.04 -15.77 -16.41
N ASN A 170 -6.92 -15.72 -15.40
CA ASN A 170 -7.28 -16.81 -14.49
C ASN A 170 -6.15 -17.45 -13.65
N ASP A 171 -4.94 -16.88 -13.65
CA ASP A 171 -3.82 -17.38 -12.85
C ASP A 171 -3.60 -16.54 -11.58
N LEU A 172 -4.62 -16.55 -10.71
CA LEU A 172 -4.59 -15.78 -9.47
C LEU A 172 -3.54 -16.31 -8.47
N GLU A 173 -3.31 -17.62 -8.47
CA GLU A 173 -2.36 -18.24 -7.53
C GLU A 173 -0.92 -17.85 -7.87
N SER A 174 -0.52 -18.02 -9.13
CA SER A 174 0.81 -17.61 -9.59
C SER A 174 1.02 -16.10 -9.40
N ALA A 175 0.02 -15.27 -9.71
CA ALA A 175 0.09 -13.84 -9.50
C ALA A 175 0.23 -13.46 -8.02
N ASN A 176 -0.47 -14.16 -7.11
CA ASN A 176 -0.36 -13.92 -5.67
C ASN A 176 0.99 -14.37 -5.13
N ASN A 177 1.50 -15.51 -5.60
CA ASN A 177 2.82 -16.00 -5.27
C ASN A 177 3.93 -15.07 -5.81
N ASN A 178 3.79 -14.55 -7.04
CA ASN A 178 4.70 -13.56 -7.58
C ASN A 178 4.72 -12.27 -6.73
N LEU A 179 3.54 -11.76 -6.33
CA LEU A 179 3.44 -10.59 -5.46
C LEU A 179 4.13 -10.83 -4.11
N TYR A 180 3.87 -11.98 -3.50
CA TYR A 180 4.48 -12.38 -2.23
C TYR A 180 6.00 -12.48 -2.34
N ASN A 181 6.49 -13.17 -3.37
CA ASN A 181 7.92 -13.40 -3.58
C ASN A 181 8.68 -12.10 -3.87
N GLN A 182 8.12 -11.20 -4.69
CA GLN A 182 8.74 -9.89 -4.94
C GLN A 182 8.87 -9.08 -3.65
N ILE A 183 7.80 -9.00 -2.84
CA ILE A 183 7.83 -8.26 -1.56
C ILE A 183 8.80 -8.94 -0.58
N SER A 184 8.78 -10.26 -0.49
CA SER A 184 9.70 -11.03 0.38
C SER A 184 11.16 -10.80 0.03
N THR A 185 11.51 -10.89 -1.25
CA THR A 185 12.88 -10.64 -1.75
C THR A 185 13.32 -9.21 -1.48
N MET A 186 12.45 -8.23 -1.75
CA MET A 186 12.76 -6.82 -1.49
C MET A 186 13.00 -6.54 0.00
N ILE A 187 12.27 -7.21 0.91
CA ILE A 187 12.51 -7.09 2.36
C ILE A 187 13.90 -7.63 2.72
N ASP A 188 14.32 -8.77 2.15
CA ASP A 188 15.64 -9.33 2.40
C ASP A 188 16.76 -8.42 1.87
N GLU A 189 16.60 -7.87 0.68
CA GLU A 189 17.54 -6.92 0.09
C GLU A 189 17.67 -5.65 0.94
N LEU A 190 16.55 -5.10 1.43
CA LEU A 190 16.56 -3.91 2.28
C LEU A 190 17.25 -4.17 3.62
N LYS A 191 17.10 -5.37 4.18
CA LYS A 191 17.79 -5.80 5.41
C LYS A 191 19.25 -6.15 5.14
N GLY A 192 19.56 -6.72 3.99
CA GLY A 192 20.93 -7.05 3.57
C GLY A 192 21.80 -5.81 3.38
N VAL A 193 21.25 -4.75 2.81
CA VAL A 193 21.95 -3.44 2.67
C VAL A 193 22.39 -2.86 4.03
N GLU A 194 21.72 -3.23 5.13
CA GLU A 194 22.15 -2.82 6.46
C GLU A 194 23.43 -3.52 6.93
N LYS A 195 23.66 -4.78 6.54
CA LYS A 195 24.86 -5.55 6.92
C LYS A 195 26.15 -5.00 6.28
N TRP A 196 26.07 -4.37 5.11
CA TRP A 196 27.22 -3.83 4.38
C TRP A 196 27.54 -2.37 4.73
N ALA A 197 26.52 -1.61 5.18
CA ALA A 197 26.69 -0.20 5.54
C ALA A 197 27.24 0.03 6.96
N LEU A 198 27.37 -1.03 7.78
CA LEU A 198 27.90 -1.00 9.16
C LEU A 198 29.31 -1.63 9.28
N LYS A 199 29.93 -2.00 8.17
CA LYS A 199 31.36 -2.33 8.07
C LYS A 199 32.11 -1.18 7.41
#